data_9d8106413dad4e1c47c641b9fe4ac124
#
_entry.id   9d8106413dad4e1c47c641b9fe4ac124
#
_cell.length_a   1.000
_cell.length_b   1.000
_cell.length_c   1.000
_cell.angle_alpha   90.00
_cell.angle_beta   90.00
_cell.angle_gamma   90.00
#
_symmetry.space_group_name_H-M   'P 1'
#
loop_
_entity.id
_entity.type
_entity.pdbx_description
1 polymer ?
#
loop_
_entity_poly.entity_id
_entity_poly.type
_entity_poly.pdbx_seq_one_letter_code
_entity_poly.pdbx_strand_id
1 'polypeptide(L)'
;MKKYYEKYTHLSKKMDLNMIAGLCGGRKNFCLYENGEEIAIGIGTYIDIYVSAAEIMIKTGKKVSKVEVQELCTDLERVLLQIELENWRMYGIANFSLSRYTYGLESGKEGEEIFHFFIPETEYRICGKDVLLRSIEQEKMVELEKKLEEVLENEDNFPEQEFLHSGDIINYDEEYYKTIVADGVDEIKSGKYQKVILSRKVPLSNRLNMKETYINGRKANTPARSYWCKMGTLEVVGFSPETVAEVDRDKNVYTFPLAGTRALTKDPDVNKKLKNELLHDTKEIAEHAVSVKLAEEEMKQVCEEDSVVVTEFMSVMERGTVQHLGSRLRGKLKADLNSWHALCKLFPAVTASGIPKKEAIEAIGRIEKEPRGLYSGSVMTYDSDGSLDAALVLRSIFQTDEESWVRVGAGIVDMSGPEREFIETQEKVSSIAKQLIAEK
;
A
#
# COMPACT_ATOMS: atom_id res chain seq x y z
N MET A 1 20.26 -16.35 -20.49
CA MET A 1 19.50 -15.59 -19.52
C MET A 1 20.31 -15.48 -18.24
N LYS A 2 20.43 -14.30 -17.64
CA LYS A 2 21.14 -14.07 -16.36
C LYS A 2 20.35 -14.71 -15.22
N LYS A 3 21.03 -15.12 -14.15
CA LYS A 3 20.41 -15.71 -12.96
C LYS A 3 20.94 -15.02 -11.71
N TYR A 4 20.15 -15.04 -10.64
CA TYR A 4 20.65 -14.71 -9.32
C TYR A 4 21.59 -15.81 -8.81
N TYR A 5 22.65 -15.40 -8.15
CA TYR A 5 23.34 -16.25 -7.18
C TYR A 5 22.44 -16.36 -5.95
N GLU A 6 22.28 -17.57 -5.42
CA GLU A 6 21.36 -17.82 -4.31
C GLU A 6 22.06 -18.59 -3.19
N LYS A 7 21.77 -18.22 -1.95
CA LYS A 7 22.22 -18.93 -0.75
C LYS A 7 21.10 -19.05 0.26
N TYR A 8 20.83 -20.24 0.72
CA TYR A 8 19.88 -20.53 1.79
C TYR A 8 20.59 -20.65 3.12
N THR A 9 20.05 -20.00 4.15
CA THR A 9 20.56 -20.02 5.52
C THR A 9 19.42 -20.28 6.48
N HIS A 10 19.59 -21.24 7.39
CA HIS A 10 18.65 -21.49 8.48
C HIS A 10 19.20 -20.88 9.77
N LEU A 11 18.48 -19.94 10.37
CA LEU A 11 18.89 -19.21 11.57
C LEU A 11 18.54 -19.99 12.85
N SER A 12 19.33 -19.84 13.89
CA SER A 12 19.04 -20.40 15.22
C SER A 12 17.80 -19.81 15.87
N LYS A 13 17.53 -18.51 15.65
CA LYS A 13 16.35 -17.77 16.12
C LYS A 13 15.71 -16.98 14.97
N LYS A 14 14.42 -16.60 15.12
CA LYS A 14 13.76 -15.64 14.21
C LYS A 14 14.41 -14.28 14.37
N MET A 15 14.51 -13.56 13.27
CA MET A 15 14.91 -12.15 13.28
C MET A 15 13.80 -11.29 13.89
N ASP A 16 14.19 -10.35 14.72
CA ASP A 16 13.30 -9.31 15.20
C ASP A 16 13.22 -8.11 14.21
N LEU A 17 12.37 -7.13 14.52
CA LEU A 17 12.17 -5.98 13.64
C LEU A 17 13.41 -5.09 13.51
N ASN A 18 14.27 -5.01 14.54
CA ASN A 18 15.50 -4.22 14.49
C ASN A 18 16.50 -4.85 13.52
N MET A 19 16.67 -6.18 13.61
CA MET A 19 17.51 -6.97 12.71
C MET A 19 17.03 -6.83 11.27
N ILE A 20 15.71 -7.02 11.02
CA ILE A 20 15.10 -6.91 9.70
C ILE A 20 15.31 -5.50 9.12
N ALA A 21 14.96 -4.45 9.88
CA ALA A 21 15.15 -3.06 9.47
C ALA A 21 16.64 -2.70 9.32
N GLY A 22 17.51 -3.36 10.05
CA GLY A 22 18.97 -3.23 9.94
C GLY A 22 19.53 -3.68 8.59
N LEU A 23 18.86 -4.60 7.89
CA LEU A 23 19.23 -5.01 6.54
C LEU A 23 19.01 -3.91 5.49
N CYS A 24 18.09 -2.97 5.73
CA CYS A 24 17.69 -1.93 4.79
C CYS A 24 18.62 -0.69 4.76
N GLY A 25 19.50 -0.49 5.73
CA GLY A 25 20.23 0.77 5.96
C GLY A 25 21.13 1.24 4.82
N GLY A 26 21.20 2.58 4.62
CA GLY A 26 22.22 3.27 3.83
C GLY A 26 22.08 3.18 2.31
N ARG A 27 21.03 2.62 1.73
CA ARG A 27 20.84 2.46 0.28
C ARG A 27 19.95 3.55 -0.31
N LYS A 28 20.19 3.91 -1.60
CA LYS A 28 19.35 4.90 -2.30
C LYS A 28 17.96 4.34 -2.60
N ASN A 29 17.88 3.14 -3.20
CA ASN A 29 16.63 2.43 -3.48
C ASN A 29 16.60 1.12 -2.71
N PHE A 30 15.53 0.89 -1.99
CA PHE A 30 15.20 -0.39 -1.37
C PHE A 30 13.68 -0.47 -1.13
N CYS A 31 13.18 -1.67 -0.99
CA CYS A 31 11.84 -1.91 -0.48
C CYS A 31 11.84 -3.14 0.42
N LEU A 32 11.46 -2.94 1.68
CA LEU A 32 11.04 -3.98 2.60
C LEU A 32 9.53 -4.12 2.45
N TYR A 33 9.07 -5.33 2.17
CA TYR A 33 7.67 -5.67 2.02
C TYR A 33 7.33 -6.93 2.84
N GLU A 34 6.34 -6.83 3.72
CA GLU A 34 5.88 -7.93 4.58
C GLU A 34 4.44 -8.29 4.22
N ASN A 35 4.19 -9.56 3.93
CA ASN A 35 2.86 -10.09 3.61
C ASN A 35 2.33 -11.10 4.65
N GLY A 36 2.76 -10.99 5.88
CA GLY A 36 2.37 -11.82 7.02
C GLY A 36 3.28 -13.03 7.24
N GLU A 37 3.65 -13.78 6.23
CA GLU A 37 4.53 -14.96 6.32
C GLU A 37 5.93 -14.69 5.81
N GLU A 38 6.05 -13.98 4.70
CA GLU A 38 7.31 -13.61 4.07
C GLU A 38 7.63 -12.14 4.29
N ILE A 39 8.89 -11.86 4.60
CA ILE A 39 9.47 -10.52 4.55
C ILE A 39 10.49 -10.53 3.42
N ALA A 40 10.23 -9.73 2.40
CA ALA A 40 11.12 -9.58 1.27
C ALA A 40 11.78 -8.18 1.30
N ILE A 41 13.09 -8.12 1.05
CA ILE A 41 13.86 -6.87 1.06
C ILE A 41 14.67 -6.80 -0.22
N GLY A 42 14.20 -6.04 -1.20
CA GLY A 42 14.93 -5.71 -2.42
C GLY A 42 15.83 -4.50 -2.21
N ILE A 43 17.12 -4.57 -2.61
CA ILE A 43 18.12 -3.53 -2.37
C ILE A 43 18.90 -3.26 -3.64
N GLY A 44 19.13 -1.96 -3.94
CA GLY A 44 19.80 -1.50 -5.14
C GLY A 44 18.92 -1.66 -6.37
N THR A 45 19.33 -1.12 -7.50
CA THR A 45 18.51 -1.10 -8.72
C THR A 45 19.30 -1.70 -9.87
N TYR A 46 18.91 -2.92 -10.26
CA TYR A 46 19.42 -3.56 -11.47
C TYR A 46 18.68 -3.08 -12.72
N ILE A 47 17.34 -3.07 -12.66
CA ILE A 47 16.48 -2.51 -13.70
C ILE A 47 15.50 -1.53 -13.01
N ASP A 48 15.34 -0.35 -13.61
CA ASP A 48 14.42 0.68 -13.17
C ASP A 48 13.35 0.91 -14.24
N ILE A 49 12.07 0.92 -13.85
CA ILE A 49 10.96 0.98 -14.79
C ILE A 49 9.99 2.09 -14.34
N TYR A 50 9.87 3.12 -15.17
CA TYR A 50 8.94 4.23 -15.00
C TYR A 50 7.82 4.12 -16.02
N VAL A 51 6.58 4.28 -15.56
CA VAL A 51 5.39 4.17 -16.42
C VAL A 51 4.55 5.41 -16.26
N SER A 52 4.25 6.05 -17.37
CA SER A 52 3.26 7.12 -17.48
C SER A 52 2.11 6.68 -18.38
N ALA A 53 1.12 7.54 -18.58
CA ALA A 53 0.03 7.28 -19.52
C ALA A 53 0.51 7.15 -20.98
N ALA A 54 1.67 7.75 -21.32
CA ALA A 54 2.20 7.83 -22.68
C ALA A 54 3.34 6.84 -22.97
N GLU A 55 4.18 6.55 -21.97
CA GLU A 55 5.38 5.74 -22.21
C GLU A 55 5.77 4.86 -21.01
N ILE A 56 6.41 3.72 -21.32
CA ILE A 56 7.14 2.87 -20.40
C ILE A 56 8.62 3.09 -20.64
N MET A 57 9.36 3.58 -19.65
CA MET A 57 10.80 3.80 -19.71
C MET A 57 11.51 2.77 -18.84
N ILE A 58 12.48 2.05 -19.45
CA ILE A 58 13.27 1.02 -18.77
C ILE A 58 14.73 1.46 -18.77
N LYS A 59 15.34 1.46 -17.58
CA LYS A 59 16.77 1.76 -17.40
C LYS A 59 17.49 0.53 -16.86
N THR A 60 18.55 0.12 -17.54
CA THR A 60 19.45 -0.95 -17.09
C THR A 60 20.88 -0.43 -17.18
N GLY A 61 21.45 -0.06 -16.05
CA GLY A 61 22.72 0.65 -16.00
C GLY A 61 22.65 1.98 -16.79
N LYS A 62 23.47 2.11 -17.86
CA LYS A 62 23.46 3.30 -18.73
C LYS A 62 22.48 3.19 -19.91
N LYS A 63 21.91 2.02 -20.16
CA LYS A 63 20.98 1.80 -21.26
C LYS A 63 19.60 2.25 -20.86
N VAL A 64 18.97 3.07 -21.70
CA VAL A 64 17.57 3.51 -21.55
C VAL A 64 16.81 3.07 -22.79
N SER A 65 15.68 2.44 -22.60
CA SER A 65 14.72 2.12 -23.67
C SER A 65 13.35 2.69 -23.32
N LYS A 66 12.57 3.04 -24.32
CA LYS A 66 11.23 3.60 -24.19
C LYS A 66 10.28 2.86 -25.11
N VAL A 67 9.09 2.61 -24.60
CA VAL A 67 7.98 1.99 -25.34
C VAL A 67 6.78 2.90 -25.18
N GLU A 68 6.16 3.28 -26.29
CA GLU A 68 4.89 4.02 -26.29
C GLU A 68 3.76 3.11 -25.79
N VAL A 69 2.92 3.64 -24.91
CA VAL A 69 1.76 2.92 -24.35
C VAL A 69 0.58 3.01 -25.33
N GLN A 70 0.13 1.88 -25.82
CA GLN A 70 -1.12 1.74 -26.59
C GLN A 70 -2.21 1.12 -25.71
N GLU A 71 -1.89 0.03 -25.00
CA GLU A 71 -2.71 -0.60 -23.98
C GLU A 71 -1.80 -0.98 -22.79
N LEU A 72 -1.99 -0.27 -21.68
CA LEU A 72 -1.06 -0.28 -20.54
C LEU A 72 -0.74 -1.68 -20.01
N CYS A 73 -1.77 -2.50 -19.77
CA CYS A 73 -1.59 -3.81 -19.13
C CYS A 73 -0.86 -4.81 -20.03
N THR A 74 -1.17 -4.79 -21.33
CA THR A 74 -0.52 -5.65 -22.34
C THR A 74 0.90 -5.17 -22.65
N ASP A 75 1.09 -3.85 -22.78
CA ASP A 75 2.39 -3.28 -23.08
C ASP A 75 3.37 -3.47 -21.93
N LEU A 76 2.90 -3.32 -20.69
CA LEU A 76 3.71 -3.55 -19.50
C LEU A 76 4.12 -5.02 -19.41
N GLU A 77 3.22 -5.97 -19.58
CA GLU A 77 3.54 -7.40 -19.60
C GLU A 77 4.54 -7.72 -20.71
N ARG A 78 4.30 -7.23 -21.93
CA ARG A 78 5.20 -7.44 -23.07
C ARG A 78 6.61 -6.95 -22.78
N VAL A 79 6.76 -5.81 -22.14
CA VAL A 79 8.06 -5.25 -21.73
C VAL A 79 8.72 -6.13 -20.66
N LEU A 80 7.98 -6.58 -19.66
CA LEU A 80 8.48 -7.41 -18.57
C LEU A 80 8.92 -8.80 -19.05
N LEU A 81 8.22 -9.39 -20.02
CA LEU A 81 8.60 -10.66 -20.65
C LEU A 81 9.94 -10.59 -21.43
N GLN A 82 10.42 -9.40 -21.78
CA GLN A 82 11.72 -9.20 -22.44
C GLN A 82 12.90 -9.10 -21.46
N ILE A 83 12.65 -9.15 -20.15
CA ILE A 83 13.70 -9.07 -19.14
C ILE A 83 14.52 -10.37 -19.13
N GLU A 84 15.79 -10.27 -19.46
CA GLU A 84 16.73 -11.40 -19.54
C GLU A 84 17.33 -11.77 -18.18
N LEU A 85 16.49 -11.92 -17.15
CA LEU A 85 16.86 -12.38 -15.82
C LEU A 85 15.84 -13.46 -15.37
N GLU A 86 16.28 -14.56 -14.81
CA GLU A 86 15.40 -15.63 -14.34
C GLU A 86 14.92 -15.36 -12.91
N ASN A 87 13.67 -15.72 -12.63
CA ASN A 87 13.07 -15.69 -11.29
C ASN A 87 13.21 -14.35 -10.57
N TRP A 88 13.11 -13.25 -11.32
CA TRP A 88 13.16 -11.91 -10.73
C TRP A 88 11.86 -11.56 -9.99
N ARG A 89 11.99 -10.75 -8.95
CA ARG A 89 10.90 -9.99 -8.31
C ARG A 89 11.19 -8.52 -8.52
N MET A 90 10.18 -7.77 -8.86
CA MET A 90 10.24 -6.31 -8.79
C MET A 90 9.42 -5.78 -7.63
N TYR A 91 9.84 -4.65 -7.12
CA TYR A 91 9.22 -3.88 -6.07
C TYR A 91 8.81 -2.54 -6.63
N GLY A 92 7.68 -2.02 -6.20
CA GLY A 92 7.29 -0.73 -6.73
C GLY A 92 6.02 -0.14 -6.14
N ILE A 93 5.66 0.98 -6.75
CA ILE A 93 4.51 1.78 -6.36
C ILE A 93 3.58 2.01 -7.56
N ALA A 94 2.27 2.11 -7.26
CA ALA A 94 1.27 2.68 -8.15
C ALA A 94 0.72 3.94 -7.51
N ASN A 95 0.85 5.08 -8.18
CA ASN A 95 0.29 6.33 -7.72
C ASN A 95 -1.23 6.36 -7.91
N PHE A 96 -1.93 7.21 -7.15
CA PHE A 96 -3.38 7.39 -7.29
C PHE A 96 -3.78 7.87 -8.69
N SER A 97 -2.87 8.49 -9.44
CA SER A 97 -3.03 8.87 -10.85
C SER A 97 -3.38 7.71 -11.77
N LEU A 98 -3.00 6.46 -11.43
CA LEU A 98 -3.46 5.26 -12.15
C LEU A 98 -4.99 5.23 -12.24
N SER A 99 -5.70 5.65 -11.19
CA SER A 99 -7.16 5.70 -11.19
C SER A 99 -7.73 6.63 -12.26
N ARG A 100 -7.08 7.76 -12.49
CA ARG A 100 -7.50 8.70 -13.53
C ARG A 100 -7.32 8.10 -14.92
N TYR A 101 -6.19 7.43 -15.14
CA TYR A 101 -5.92 6.71 -16.38
C TYR A 101 -6.96 5.60 -16.64
N THR A 102 -7.21 4.72 -15.66
CA THR A 102 -8.13 3.57 -15.82
C THR A 102 -9.58 3.96 -16.04
N TYR A 103 -10.00 5.14 -15.54
CA TYR A 103 -11.34 5.68 -15.75
C TYR A 103 -11.45 6.70 -16.90
N GLY A 104 -10.38 6.88 -17.68
CA GLY A 104 -10.37 7.79 -18.84
C GLY A 104 -10.55 9.25 -18.47
N LEU A 105 -10.04 9.66 -17.30
CA LEU A 105 -10.04 11.04 -16.81
C LEU A 105 -8.73 11.72 -17.25
N GLU A 106 -8.78 13.02 -17.51
CA GLU A 106 -7.58 13.78 -17.83
C GLU A 106 -6.53 13.64 -16.70
N SER A 107 -5.28 13.35 -17.08
CA SER A 107 -4.16 13.36 -16.13
C SER A 107 -3.89 14.80 -15.67
N GLY A 108 -3.49 14.95 -14.41
CA GLY A 108 -3.22 16.28 -13.83
C GLY A 108 -2.01 16.96 -14.46
N LYS A 109 -1.02 16.20 -14.96
CA LYS A 109 0.19 16.70 -15.62
C LYS A 109 0.62 15.73 -16.73
N GLU A 110 1.11 16.29 -17.83
CA GLU A 110 1.76 15.51 -18.90
C GLU A 110 2.97 14.78 -18.31
N GLY A 111 3.08 13.47 -18.59
CA GLY A 111 4.16 12.64 -18.07
C GLY A 111 4.05 12.27 -16.58
N GLU A 112 2.88 12.48 -15.95
CA GLU A 112 2.66 12.05 -14.57
C GLU A 112 2.95 10.55 -14.41
N GLU A 113 3.79 10.23 -13.40
CA GLU A 113 4.16 8.85 -13.10
C GLU A 113 2.97 8.08 -12.53
N ILE A 114 2.59 6.99 -13.23
CA ILE A 114 1.55 6.05 -12.80
C ILE A 114 2.16 4.95 -11.96
N PHE A 115 3.26 4.34 -12.46
CA PHE A 115 4.02 3.33 -11.76
C PHE A 115 5.50 3.66 -11.74
N HIS A 116 6.15 3.27 -10.66
CA HIS A 116 7.59 3.19 -10.58
C HIS A 116 7.97 1.83 -9.97
N PHE A 117 8.80 1.07 -10.67
CA PHE A 117 9.25 -0.25 -10.23
C PHE A 117 10.76 -0.37 -10.34
N PHE A 118 11.34 -1.23 -9.50
CA PHE A 118 12.71 -1.67 -9.70
C PHE A 118 12.87 -3.17 -9.47
N ILE A 119 13.75 -3.80 -10.25
CA ILE A 119 14.26 -5.14 -9.98
C ILE A 119 15.55 -4.96 -9.20
N PRO A 120 15.68 -5.55 -8.00
CA PRO A 120 16.81 -5.29 -7.14
C PRO A 120 18.11 -5.95 -7.63
N GLU A 121 19.24 -5.38 -7.24
CA GLU A 121 20.55 -6.00 -7.39
C GLU A 121 20.75 -7.15 -6.41
N THR A 122 20.22 -6.98 -5.21
CA THR A 122 20.31 -7.95 -4.11
C THR A 122 18.99 -8.04 -3.37
N GLU A 123 18.68 -9.22 -2.81
CA GLU A 123 17.42 -9.47 -2.15
C GLU A 123 17.61 -10.41 -0.95
N TYR A 124 16.90 -10.15 0.15
CA TYR A 124 16.64 -11.10 1.22
C TYR A 124 15.16 -11.51 1.16
N ARG A 125 14.88 -12.81 1.29
CA ARG A 125 13.54 -13.35 1.54
C ARG A 125 13.58 -14.14 2.86
N ILE A 126 12.78 -13.73 3.81
CA ILE A 126 12.79 -14.25 5.18
C ILE A 126 11.44 -14.87 5.47
N CYS A 127 11.42 -16.16 5.76
CA CYS A 127 10.24 -16.90 6.19
C CYS A 127 10.55 -17.62 7.50
N GLY A 128 10.05 -17.12 8.60
CA GLY A 128 10.34 -17.68 9.91
C GLY A 128 11.83 -17.61 10.29
N LYS A 129 12.54 -18.75 10.23
CA LYS A 129 13.99 -18.86 10.45
C LYS A 129 14.78 -19.05 9.17
N ASP A 130 14.11 -19.24 8.05
CA ASP A 130 14.75 -19.47 6.77
C ASP A 130 14.99 -18.15 6.06
N VAL A 131 16.21 -17.94 5.59
CA VAL A 131 16.62 -16.74 4.86
C VAL A 131 17.23 -17.15 3.54
N LEU A 132 16.63 -16.68 2.45
CA LEU A 132 17.18 -16.78 1.11
C LEU A 132 17.87 -15.44 0.78
N LEU A 133 19.17 -15.48 0.51
CA LEU A 133 19.98 -14.40 0.00
C LEU A 133 20.09 -14.55 -1.52
N ARG A 134 19.93 -13.44 -2.25
CA ARG A 134 19.98 -13.41 -3.71
C ARG A 134 20.78 -12.21 -4.19
N SER A 135 21.62 -12.40 -5.18
CA SER A 135 22.40 -11.33 -5.80
C SER A 135 22.62 -11.56 -7.29
N ILE A 136 22.61 -10.51 -8.09
CA ILE A 136 22.97 -10.58 -9.52
C ILE A 136 24.49 -10.65 -9.75
N GLU A 137 25.30 -10.42 -8.73
CA GLU A 137 26.77 -10.45 -8.75
C GLU A 137 27.30 -11.28 -7.56
N GLN A 138 28.28 -12.12 -7.82
CA GLN A 138 28.82 -13.02 -6.79
C GLN A 138 29.53 -12.26 -5.67
N GLU A 139 30.21 -11.16 -6.00
CA GLU A 139 30.91 -10.30 -5.03
C GLU A 139 29.94 -9.70 -4.01
N LYS A 140 28.78 -9.28 -4.46
CA LYS A 140 27.72 -8.71 -3.59
C LYS A 140 27.09 -9.76 -2.66
N MET A 141 27.16 -11.04 -3.00
CA MET A 141 26.69 -12.11 -2.09
C MET A 141 27.46 -12.12 -0.77
N VAL A 142 28.77 -11.94 -0.82
CA VAL A 142 29.62 -11.85 0.38
C VAL A 142 29.23 -10.65 1.24
N GLU A 143 28.90 -9.53 0.63
CA GLU A 143 28.42 -8.34 1.36
C GLU A 143 27.07 -8.60 2.05
N LEU A 144 26.15 -9.31 1.38
CA LEU A 144 24.85 -9.70 1.96
C LEU A 144 25.03 -10.60 3.18
N GLU A 145 25.90 -11.63 3.07
CA GLU A 145 26.20 -12.55 4.15
C GLU A 145 26.77 -11.80 5.36
N LYS A 146 27.79 -10.99 5.12
CA LYS A 146 28.41 -10.18 6.18
C LYS A 146 27.38 -9.25 6.84
N LYS A 147 26.51 -8.61 6.05
CA LYS A 147 25.46 -7.75 6.59
C LYS A 147 24.45 -8.51 7.43
N LEU A 148 24.08 -9.73 7.01
CA LEU A 148 23.22 -10.60 7.80
C LEU A 148 23.87 -10.98 9.13
N GLU A 149 25.15 -11.37 9.13
CA GLU A 149 25.92 -11.67 10.33
C GLU A 149 25.99 -10.47 11.27
N GLU A 150 26.33 -9.28 10.75
CA GLU A 150 26.38 -8.03 11.54
C GLU A 150 25.06 -7.71 12.27
N VAL A 151 23.89 -7.88 11.60
CA VAL A 151 22.61 -7.59 12.26
C VAL A 151 22.19 -8.68 13.25
N LEU A 152 22.68 -9.92 13.09
CA LEU A 152 22.42 -11.01 14.02
C LEU A 152 23.26 -10.92 15.30
N GLU A 153 24.47 -10.33 15.20
CA GLU A 153 25.41 -10.17 16.32
C GLU A 153 25.15 -8.89 17.14
N ASN A 154 24.56 -7.86 16.51
CA ASN A 154 24.28 -6.61 17.21
C ASN A 154 23.15 -6.82 18.24
N GLU A 155 23.54 -6.78 19.51
CA GLU A 155 22.59 -6.63 20.62
C GLU A 155 21.95 -5.24 20.58
N ASP A 156 20.67 -5.18 20.90
CA ASP A 156 19.81 -3.99 20.80
C ASP A 156 20.41 -2.77 21.54
N ASN A 157 21.09 -1.90 20.83
CA ASN A 157 21.31 -0.54 21.27
C ASN A 157 20.11 0.31 20.84
N PHE A 158 19.17 0.55 21.75
CA PHE A 158 18.07 1.49 21.52
C PHE A 158 18.56 2.91 21.76
N PRO A 159 18.78 3.72 20.70
CA PRO A 159 19.06 5.14 20.91
C PRO A 159 17.85 5.80 21.57
N GLU A 160 18.12 6.82 22.36
CA GLU A 160 17.07 7.67 22.92
C GLU A 160 16.20 8.23 21.78
N GLN A 161 14.91 7.91 21.82
CA GLN A 161 13.94 8.25 20.75
C GLN A 161 13.23 9.55 21.11
N GLU A 162 13.15 10.47 20.17
CA GLU A 162 12.38 11.70 20.28
C GLU A 162 11.09 11.57 19.46
N PHE A 163 9.95 11.41 20.15
CA PHE A 163 8.64 11.31 19.53
C PHE A 163 8.10 12.69 19.15
N LEU A 164 7.48 12.78 17.98
CA LEU A 164 6.76 14.01 17.62
C LEU A 164 5.53 14.21 18.50
N HIS A 165 5.14 15.48 18.69
CA HIS A 165 3.94 15.83 19.43
C HIS A 165 2.69 15.45 18.64
N SER A 166 2.08 14.32 18.97
CA SER A 166 0.96 13.74 18.19
C SER A 166 -0.29 14.62 18.18
N GLY A 167 -0.50 15.49 19.17
CA GLY A 167 -1.66 16.39 19.24
C GLY A 167 -1.76 17.37 18.07
N ASP A 168 -0.63 17.93 17.64
CA ASP A 168 -0.58 18.86 16.51
C ASP A 168 -0.94 18.17 15.18
N ILE A 169 -0.53 16.91 15.05
CA ILE A 169 -0.79 16.08 13.88
C ILE A 169 -2.27 15.69 13.82
N ILE A 170 -2.82 15.25 14.93
CA ILE A 170 -4.20 14.75 15.03
C ILE A 170 -5.20 15.88 14.72
N ASN A 171 -4.95 17.10 15.21
CA ASN A 171 -5.87 18.23 15.11
C ASN A 171 -5.59 19.14 13.90
N TYR A 172 -4.59 18.83 13.06
CA TYR A 172 -4.20 19.68 11.95
C TYR A 172 -5.33 19.88 10.94
N ASP A 173 -5.53 21.13 10.49
CA ASP A 173 -6.38 21.57 9.37
C ASP A 173 -7.87 21.15 9.51
N GLU A 174 -8.41 21.23 10.73
CA GLU A 174 -9.78 20.84 11.09
C GLU A 174 -10.81 21.57 10.23
N GLU A 175 -10.74 22.91 10.13
CA GLU A 175 -11.71 23.71 9.41
C GLU A 175 -11.74 23.41 7.91
N TYR A 176 -10.56 23.22 7.29
CA TYR A 176 -10.51 22.80 5.90
C TYR A 176 -11.18 21.44 5.69
N TYR A 177 -10.86 20.46 6.58
CA TYR A 177 -11.43 19.12 6.41
C TYR A 177 -12.94 19.12 6.58
N LYS A 178 -13.48 19.86 7.57
CA LYS A 178 -14.92 20.04 7.76
C LYS A 178 -15.58 20.68 6.54
N THR A 179 -14.93 21.66 5.92
CA THR A 179 -15.42 22.30 4.71
C THR A 179 -15.55 21.33 3.57
N ILE A 180 -14.49 20.56 3.25
CA ILE A 180 -14.55 19.59 2.14
C ILE A 180 -15.54 18.45 2.41
N VAL A 181 -15.76 18.07 3.67
CA VAL A 181 -16.81 17.11 4.03
C VAL A 181 -18.20 17.69 3.71
N ALA A 182 -18.46 18.97 4.08
CA ALA A 182 -19.73 19.61 3.76
C ALA A 182 -19.97 19.68 2.24
N ASP A 183 -18.95 20.08 1.46
CA ASP A 183 -19.00 20.10 0.00
C ASP A 183 -19.33 18.71 -0.57
N GLY A 184 -18.67 17.67 -0.05
CA GLY A 184 -18.92 16.27 -0.46
C GLY A 184 -20.35 15.82 -0.17
N VAL A 185 -20.89 16.15 1.01
CA VAL A 185 -22.27 15.84 1.40
C VAL A 185 -23.28 16.56 0.48
N ASP A 186 -23.03 17.82 0.14
CA ASP A 186 -23.91 18.59 -0.76
C ASP A 186 -23.90 18.01 -2.19
N GLU A 187 -22.74 17.57 -2.68
CA GLU A 187 -22.64 16.89 -3.98
C GLU A 187 -23.37 15.55 -3.97
N ILE A 188 -23.27 14.75 -2.89
CA ILE A 188 -24.00 13.50 -2.73
C ILE A 188 -25.51 13.74 -2.73
N LYS A 189 -25.99 14.72 -1.93
CA LYS A 189 -27.41 15.09 -1.89
C LYS A 189 -27.94 15.60 -3.21
N SER A 190 -27.09 16.22 -4.03
CA SER A 190 -27.43 16.61 -5.41
C SER A 190 -27.41 15.45 -6.41
N GLY A 191 -27.05 14.23 -5.99
CA GLY A 191 -27.09 13.01 -6.81
C GLY A 191 -25.88 12.83 -7.73
N LYS A 192 -24.75 13.53 -7.49
CA LYS A 192 -23.55 13.37 -8.34
C LYS A 192 -22.86 12.02 -8.13
N TYR A 193 -22.83 11.52 -6.90
CA TYR A 193 -22.32 10.21 -6.50
C TYR A 193 -22.94 9.81 -5.17
N GLN A 194 -22.71 8.56 -4.70
CA GLN A 194 -23.30 8.03 -3.47
C GLN A 194 -22.33 8.09 -2.28
N LYS A 195 -21.05 7.98 -2.56
CA LYS A 195 -19.97 7.97 -1.56
C LYS A 195 -18.70 8.53 -2.17
N VAL A 196 -17.94 9.28 -1.36
CA VAL A 196 -16.59 9.73 -1.70
C VAL A 196 -15.68 9.60 -0.49
N ILE A 197 -14.43 9.22 -0.68
CA ILE A 197 -13.41 9.28 0.36
C ILE A 197 -12.67 10.60 0.22
N LEU A 198 -12.76 11.48 1.20
CA LEU A 198 -12.03 12.75 1.21
C LEU A 198 -10.91 12.72 2.24
N SER A 199 -9.78 13.30 1.89
CA SER A 199 -8.57 13.26 2.72
C SER A 199 -7.91 14.62 2.90
N ARG A 200 -7.13 14.74 3.99
CA ARG A 200 -6.27 15.88 4.28
C ARG A 200 -4.81 15.45 4.40
N LYS A 201 -3.90 16.26 3.84
CA LYS A 201 -2.46 16.14 4.04
C LYS A 201 -2.08 16.86 5.33
N VAL A 202 -1.31 16.22 6.17
CA VAL A 202 -0.81 16.77 7.44
C VAL A 202 0.70 16.85 7.33
N PRO A 203 1.29 18.03 7.11
CA PRO A 203 2.73 18.21 7.11
C PRO A 203 3.30 17.97 8.51
N LEU A 204 4.52 17.46 8.58
CA LEU A 204 5.24 17.24 9.82
C LEU A 204 6.35 18.27 9.97
N SER A 205 6.57 18.75 11.18
CA SER A 205 7.53 19.81 11.47
C SER A 205 8.99 19.39 11.33
N ASN A 206 9.26 18.09 11.44
CA ASN A 206 10.61 17.52 11.46
C ASN A 206 10.76 16.45 10.38
N ARG A 207 12.00 16.26 9.94
CA ARG A 207 12.38 15.01 9.27
C ARG A 207 12.26 13.86 10.25
N LEU A 208 11.97 12.69 9.72
CA LEU A 208 11.74 11.49 10.52
C LEU A 208 12.92 10.51 10.39
N ASN A 209 13.22 9.84 11.48
CA ASN A 209 13.95 8.59 11.45
C ASN A 209 12.99 7.49 10.98
N MET A 210 12.95 7.26 9.66
CA MET A 210 12.00 6.33 9.04
C MET A 210 12.19 4.88 9.49
N LYS A 211 13.45 4.48 9.83
CA LYS A 211 13.75 3.16 10.38
C LYS A 211 13.06 2.95 11.72
N GLU A 212 13.29 3.86 12.67
CA GLU A 212 12.71 3.77 14.01
C GLU A 212 11.17 3.94 13.96
N THR A 213 10.68 4.81 13.08
CA THR A 213 9.25 4.98 12.82
C THR A 213 8.61 3.69 12.28
N TYR A 214 9.28 2.97 11.36
CA TYR A 214 8.84 1.65 10.89
C TYR A 214 8.77 0.63 12.02
N ILE A 215 9.84 0.51 12.82
CA ILE A 215 9.94 -0.46 13.92
C ILE A 215 8.82 -0.21 14.94
N ASN A 216 8.65 1.03 15.40
CA ASN A 216 7.64 1.38 16.39
C ASN A 216 6.22 1.24 15.84
N GLY A 217 5.98 1.71 14.62
CA GLY A 217 4.69 1.58 13.97
C GLY A 217 4.30 0.11 13.74
N ARG A 218 5.26 -0.75 13.35
CA ARG A 218 4.98 -2.18 13.14
C ARG A 218 4.67 -2.90 14.46
N LYS A 219 5.33 -2.52 15.57
CA LYS A 219 5.02 -3.05 16.91
C LYS A 219 3.61 -2.65 17.37
N ALA A 220 3.16 -1.45 16.99
CA ALA A 220 1.88 -0.89 17.42
C ALA A 220 0.68 -1.29 16.52
N ASN A 221 0.93 -1.85 15.33
CA ASN A 221 -0.09 -2.18 14.34
C ASN A 221 -0.09 -3.67 13.98
N THR A 222 -1.25 -4.17 13.53
CA THR A 222 -1.45 -5.52 12.99
C THR A 222 -1.92 -5.42 11.52
N PRO A 223 -1.04 -4.95 10.61
CA PRO A 223 -1.42 -4.71 9.22
C PRO A 223 -1.64 -6.00 8.43
N ALA A 224 -2.38 -5.93 7.34
CA ALA A 224 -2.41 -7.00 6.34
C ALA A 224 -1.09 -7.05 5.56
N ARG A 225 -0.52 -5.86 5.28
CA ARG A 225 0.81 -5.68 4.68
C ARG A 225 1.53 -4.53 5.40
N SER A 226 2.84 -4.67 5.61
CA SER A 226 3.67 -3.54 6.01
C SER A 226 4.82 -3.35 5.02
N TYR A 227 5.27 -2.13 4.90
CA TYR A 227 6.35 -1.79 3.99
C TYR A 227 7.16 -0.59 4.48
N TRP A 228 8.42 -0.60 4.08
CA TRP A 228 9.32 0.54 4.16
C TRP A 228 10.12 0.59 2.87
N CYS A 229 9.82 1.54 2.02
CA CYS A 229 10.42 1.67 0.69
C CYS A 229 11.04 3.05 0.51
N LYS A 230 12.19 3.08 -0.16
CA LYS A 230 12.82 4.30 -0.66
C LYS A 230 13.05 4.16 -2.15
N MET A 231 12.44 5.02 -2.93
CA MET A 231 12.50 5.02 -4.38
C MET A 231 12.73 6.45 -4.88
N GLY A 232 13.93 6.70 -5.41
CA GLY A 232 14.35 8.05 -5.74
C GLY A 232 14.40 8.96 -4.53
N THR A 233 13.63 10.04 -4.56
CA THR A 233 13.51 11.00 -3.45
C THR A 233 12.41 10.63 -2.45
N LEU A 234 11.46 9.78 -2.83
CA LEU A 234 10.35 9.36 -1.96
C LEU A 234 10.77 8.21 -1.05
N GLU A 235 10.55 8.40 0.23
CA GLU A 235 10.62 7.36 1.23
C GLU A 235 9.25 7.21 1.90
N VAL A 236 8.76 5.97 2.04
CA VAL A 236 7.44 5.68 2.59
C VAL A 236 7.50 4.51 3.56
N VAL A 237 6.85 4.70 4.72
CA VAL A 237 6.56 3.65 5.69
C VAL A 237 5.06 3.49 5.78
N GLY A 238 4.55 2.25 5.75
CA GLY A 238 3.12 2.02 5.81
C GLY A 238 2.71 0.72 6.49
N PHE A 239 1.51 0.76 7.08
CA PHE A 239 0.88 -0.34 7.82
C PHE A 239 -0.51 -0.58 7.25
N SER A 240 -0.54 -1.11 6.02
CA SER A 240 -1.76 -1.27 5.24
C SER A 240 -2.76 -2.23 5.89
N PRO A 241 -4.01 -1.84 6.05
CA PRO A 241 -5.03 -2.73 6.60
C PRO A 241 -5.55 -3.76 5.59
N GLU A 242 -5.39 -3.49 4.27
CA GLU A 242 -6.00 -4.29 3.20
C GLU A 242 -5.13 -4.33 1.92
N THR A 243 -5.42 -5.29 1.03
CA THR A 243 -4.84 -5.37 -0.31
C THR A 243 -5.82 -4.88 -1.36
N VAL A 244 -5.31 -4.19 -2.39
CA VAL A 244 -6.09 -3.81 -3.57
C VAL A 244 -6.35 -5.03 -4.43
N ALA A 245 -5.28 -5.74 -4.79
CA ALA A 245 -5.31 -6.96 -5.57
C ALA A 245 -4.15 -7.87 -5.17
N GLU A 246 -4.41 -9.16 -5.19
CA GLU A 246 -3.41 -10.22 -5.07
C GLU A 246 -3.68 -11.21 -6.19
N VAL A 247 -2.65 -11.61 -6.92
CA VAL A 247 -2.73 -12.65 -7.96
C VAL A 247 -1.64 -13.65 -7.70
N ASP A 248 -2.01 -14.92 -7.49
CA ASP A 248 -1.04 -15.99 -7.28
C ASP A 248 -0.53 -16.58 -8.61
N ARG A 249 0.53 -17.41 -8.53
CA ARG A 249 1.11 -18.10 -9.70
C ARG A 249 0.12 -18.97 -10.46
N ASP A 250 -0.95 -19.41 -9.79
CA ASP A 250 -2.02 -20.21 -10.39
C ASP A 250 -3.10 -19.32 -11.01
N LYS A 251 -2.86 -18.00 -11.11
CA LYS A 251 -3.80 -17.00 -11.65
C LYS A 251 -5.11 -16.89 -10.84
N ASN A 252 -5.14 -17.20 -9.56
CA ASN A 252 -6.25 -16.83 -8.72
C ASN A 252 -6.09 -15.36 -8.31
N VAL A 253 -7.15 -14.59 -8.49
CA VAL A 253 -7.24 -13.18 -8.10
C VAL A 253 -7.95 -13.08 -6.76
N TYR A 254 -7.40 -12.30 -5.86
CA TYR A 254 -8.01 -12.02 -4.56
C TYR A 254 -8.12 -10.51 -4.35
N THR A 255 -9.17 -10.08 -3.65
CA THR A 255 -9.30 -8.73 -3.11
C THR A 255 -9.94 -8.79 -1.74
N PHE A 256 -9.65 -7.80 -0.90
CA PHE A 256 -10.00 -7.84 0.51
C PHE A 256 -10.61 -6.51 0.98
N PRO A 257 -11.87 -6.18 0.59
CA PRO A 257 -12.52 -4.96 1.02
C PRO A 257 -12.75 -4.95 2.52
N LEU A 258 -12.37 -3.82 3.17
CA LEU A 258 -12.67 -3.50 4.55
C LEU A 258 -13.59 -2.28 4.61
N ALA A 259 -14.72 -2.38 5.30
CA ALA A 259 -15.58 -1.23 5.58
C ALA A 259 -16.33 -1.43 6.89
N GLY A 260 -16.74 -0.33 7.51
CA GLY A 260 -17.29 -0.38 8.87
C GLY A 260 -16.18 -0.44 9.93
N THR A 261 -16.25 0.41 10.95
CA THR A 261 -15.15 0.58 11.91
C THR A 261 -15.65 0.78 13.32
N ARG A 262 -14.97 0.14 14.30
CA ARG A 262 -15.06 0.45 15.73
C ARG A 262 -13.67 0.47 16.32
N ALA A 263 -13.51 1.19 17.43
CA ALA A 263 -12.26 1.20 18.18
C ALA A 263 -11.87 -0.20 18.68
N LEU A 264 -10.56 -0.46 18.76
CA LEU A 264 -9.97 -1.60 19.45
C LEU A 264 -9.15 -1.06 20.63
N THR A 265 -9.54 -1.44 21.84
CA THR A 265 -8.93 -0.95 23.09
C THR A 265 -8.08 -2.04 23.74
N LYS A 266 -7.47 -1.73 24.88
CA LYS A 266 -6.78 -2.74 25.71
C LYS A 266 -7.72 -3.58 26.56
N ASP A 267 -9.00 -3.19 26.67
CA ASP A 267 -10.01 -3.86 27.48
C ASP A 267 -10.80 -4.88 26.63
N PRO A 268 -10.69 -6.19 26.90
CA PRO A 268 -11.36 -7.24 26.14
C PRO A 268 -12.89 -7.16 26.21
N ASP A 269 -13.46 -6.70 27.32
CA ASP A 269 -14.91 -6.63 27.49
C ASP A 269 -15.49 -5.46 26.68
N VAL A 270 -14.79 -4.33 26.66
CA VAL A 270 -15.12 -3.20 25.79
C VAL A 270 -15.03 -3.61 24.34
N ASN A 271 -13.97 -4.32 23.94
CA ASN A 271 -13.80 -4.79 22.57
C ASN A 271 -14.90 -5.74 22.13
N LYS A 272 -15.32 -6.66 23.01
CA LYS A 272 -16.44 -7.57 22.74
C LYS A 272 -17.76 -6.82 22.52
N LYS A 273 -18.01 -5.77 23.31
CA LYS A 273 -19.18 -4.90 23.14
C LYS A 273 -19.12 -4.17 21.80
N LEU A 274 -18.01 -3.52 21.49
CA LEU A 274 -17.81 -2.79 20.22
C LEU A 274 -17.89 -3.71 19.00
N LYS A 275 -17.36 -4.93 19.10
CA LYS A 275 -17.52 -5.97 18.08
C LYS A 275 -18.97 -6.32 17.83
N ASN A 276 -19.75 -6.51 18.91
CA ASN A 276 -21.17 -6.79 18.81
C ASN A 276 -21.94 -5.61 18.20
N GLU A 277 -21.63 -4.38 18.59
CA GLU A 277 -22.20 -3.17 17.97
C GLU A 277 -21.91 -3.14 16.47
N LEU A 278 -20.66 -3.36 16.07
CA LEU A 278 -20.25 -3.39 14.65
C LEU A 278 -21.05 -4.42 13.83
N LEU A 279 -21.23 -5.62 14.37
CA LEU A 279 -21.94 -6.71 13.71
C LEU A 279 -23.47 -6.51 13.63
N HIS A 280 -24.04 -5.52 14.35
CA HIS A 280 -25.47 -5.22 14.35
C HIS A 280 -25.80 -3.79 13.89
N ASP A 281 -24.78 -3.00 13.54
CA ASP A 281 -24.98 -1.67 12.99
C ASP A 281 -25.38 -1.75 11.52
N THR A 282 -26.64 -1.42 11.25
CA THR A 282 -27.21 -1.54 9.90
C THR A 282 -26.55 -0.63 8.88
N LYS A 283 -26.01 0.55 9.31
CA LYS A 283 -25.28 1.45 8.44
C LYS A 283 -23.94 0.83 8.02
N GLU A 284 -23.16 0.32 8.99
CA GLU A 284 -21.84 -0.28 8.73
C GLU A 284 -21.96 -1.57 7.90
N ILE A 285 -23.00 -2.39 8.17
CA ILE A 285 -23.31 -3.58 7.39
C ILE A 285 -23.67 -3.22 5.94
N ALA A 286 -24.52 -2.20 5.72
CA ALA A 286 -24.92 -1.77 4.40
C ALA A 286 -23.73 -1.20 3.62
N GLU A 287 -22.88 -0.38 4.26
CA GLU A 287 -21.66 0.17 3.65
C GLU A 287 -20.70 -0.95 3.22
N HIS A 288 -20.51 -1.95 4.07
CA HIS A 288 -19.64 -3.09 3.74
C HIS A 288 -20.23 -3.95 2.61
N ALA A 289 -21.53 -4.24 2.65
CA ALA A 289 -22.21 -5.04 1.61
C ALA A 289 -22.09 -4.40 0.22
N VAL A 290 -22.24 -3.07 0.11
CA VAL A 290 -22.07 -2.34 -1.15
C VAL A 290 -20.61 -2.44 -1.63
N SER A 291 -19.63 -2.35 -0.73
CA SER A 291 -18.22 -2.49 -1.07
C SER A 291 -17.88 -3.88 -1.61
N VAL A 292 -18.43 -4.93 -0.99
CA VAL A 292 -18.26 -6.33 -1.44
C VAL A 292 -18.93 -6.55 -2.80
N LYS A 293 -20.15 -6.04 -2.99
CA LYS A 293 -20.87 -6.13 -4.26
C LYS A 293 -20.08 -5.49 -5.40
N LEU A 294 -19.54 -4.29 -5.18
CA LEU A 294 -18.74 -3.60 -6.19
C LEU A 294 -17.47 -4.39 -6.52
N ALA A 295 -16.76 -4.89 -5.50
CA ALA A 295 -15.57 -5.71 -5.71
C ALA A 295 -15.89 -7.00 -6.50
N GLU A 296 -17.04 -7.64 -6.25
CA GLU A 296 -17.51 -8.80 -7.02
C GLU A 296 -17.80 -8.43 -8.48
N GLU A 297 -18.49 -7.32 -8.73
CA GLU A 297 -18.79 -6.83 -10.08
C GLU A 297 -17.52 -6.48 -10.87
N GLU A 298 -16.51 -5.93 -10.21
CA GLU A 298 -15.20 -5.64 -10.81
C GLU A 298 -14.43 -6.93 -11.12
N MET A 299 -14.38 -7.87 -10.19
CA MET A 299 -13.73 -9.17 -10.40
C MET A 299 -14.36 -9.96 -11.55
N LYS A 300 -15.68 -9.96 -11.70
CA LYS A 300 -16.38 -10.62 -12.81
C LYS A 300 -15.94 -10.12 -14.20
N GLN A 301 -15.40 -8.91 -14.29
CA GLN A 301 -14.93 -8.39 -15.57
C GLN A 301 -13.58 -8.97 -15.99
N VAL A 302 -12.74 -9.37 -15.03
CA VAL A 302 -11.39 -9.91 -15.27
C VAL A 302 -11.25 -11.40 -14.96
N CYS A 303 -12.15 -11.98 -14.19
CA CYS A 303 -12.16 -13.40 -13.87
C CYS A 303 -13.09 -14.20 -14.78
N GLU A 304 -12.83 -15.52 -14.85
CA GLU A 304 -13.69 -16.48 -15.55
C GLU A 304 -15.12 -16.43 -14.99
N GLU A 305 -16.09 -16.69 -15.87
CA GLU A 305 -17.50 -16.76 -15.49
C GLU A 305 -17.69 -17.81 -14.38
N ASP A 306 -18.51 -17.50 -13.38
CA ASP A 306 -18.80 -18.35 -12.22
C ASP A 306 -17.61 -18.69 -11.29
N SER A 307 -16.40 -18.16 -11.55
CA SER A 307 -15.24 -18.40 -10.67
C SER A 307 -15.18 -17.47 -9.46
N VAL A 308 -15.90 -16.35 -9.50
CA VAL A 308 -15.86 -15.33 -8.44
C VAL A 308 -16.73 -15.77 -7.26
N VAL A 309 -16.08 -15.95 -6.11
CA VAL A 309 -16.75 -16.38 -4.87
C VAL A 309 -16.31 -15.52 -3.70
N VAL A 310 -17.23 -15.25 -2.78
CA VAL A 310 -16.93 -14.64 -1.49
C VAL A 310 -16.53 -15.77 -0.54
N THR A 311 -15.23 -15.86 -0.23
CA THR A 311 -14.68 -16.93 0.63
C THR A 311 -14.79 -16.61 2.10
N GLU A 312 -14.87 -15.33 2.45
CA GLU A 312 -15.11 -14.84 3.81
C GLU A 312 -15.99 -13.59 3.72
N PHE A 313 -17.05 -13.53 4.54
CA PHE A 313 -18.03 -12.45 4.49
C PHE A 313 -18.29 -11.84 5.86
N MET A 314 -18.08 -10.52 5.97
CA MET A 314 -18.33 -9.70 7.16
C MET A 314 -17.63 -10.21 8.44
N SER A 315 -16.43 -10.79 8.33
CA SER A 315 -15.64 -11.16 9.49
C SER A 315 -15.07 -9.91 10.17
N VAL A 316 -14.97 -9.94 11.51
CA VAL A 316 -14.36 -8.82 12.23
C VAL A 316 -12.85 -8.97 12.25
N MET A 317 -12.15 -8.02 11.61
CA MET A 317 -10.71 -7.95 11.48
C MET A 317 -10.13 -6.89 12.42
N GLU A 318 -9.22 -7.30 13.29
CA GLU A 318 -8.50 -6.39 14.19
C GLU A 318 -7.27 -5.81 13.48
N ARG A 319 -7.13 -4.49 13.47
CA ARG A 319 -6.06 -3.76 12.77
C ARG A 319 -5.53 -2.60 13.63
N GLY A 320 -4.54 -2.89 14.48
CA GLY A 320 -3.95 -1.90 15.39
C GLY A 320 -4.94 -1.41 16.44
N THR A 321 -5.43 -0.19 16.31
CA THR A 321 -6.34 0.47 17.26
C THR A 321 -7.81 0.40 16.86
N VAL A 322 -8.13 -0.33 15.79
CA VAL A 322 -9.50 -0.44 15.26
C VAL A 322 -9.83 -1.87 14.85
N GLN A 323 -11.11 -2.17 14.79
CA GLN A 323 -11.67 -3.38 14.21
C GLN A 323 -12.63 -3.02 13.07
N HIS A 324 -12.57 -3.80 11.98
CA HIS A 324 -13.34 -3.57 10.77
C HIS A 324 -14.17 -4.80 10.40
N LEU A 325 -15.25 -4.60 9.64
CA LEU A 325 -15.82 -5.68 8.84
C LEU A 325 -14.93 -5.92 7.63
N GLY A 326 -14.57 -7.17 7.38
CA GLY A 326 -13.76 -7.60 6.26
C GLY A 326 -14.40 -8.75 5.50
N SER A 327 -14.24 -8.75 4.18
CA SER A 327 -14.64 -9.85 3.31
C SER A 327 -13.52 -10.19 2.36
N ARG A 328 -13.40 -11.48 2.01
CA ARG A 328 -12.41 -11.95 1.04
C ARG A 328 -13.12 -12.52 -0.18
N LEU A 329 -12.75 -12.03 -1.35
CA LEU A 329 -13.22 -12.55 -2.62
C LEU A 329 -12.09 -13.25 -3.34
N ARG A 330 -12.42 -14.30 -4.09
CA ARG A 330 -11.50 -15.03 -4.97
C ARG A 330 -12.15 -15.26 -6.33
N GLY A 331 -11.37 -15.18 -7.40
CA GLY A 331 -11.78 -15.56 -8.75
C GLY A 331 -10.59 -16.11 -9.53
N LYS A 332 -10.82 -16.77 -10.65
CA LYS A 332 -9.79 -17.23 -11.57
C LYS A 332 -9.64 -16.22 -12.69
N LEU A 333 -8.45 -15.69 -12.91
CA LEU A 333 -8.17 -14.74 -13.98
C LEU A 333 -8.45 -15.37 -15.35
N LYS A 334 -9.09 -14.64 -16.26
CA LYS A 334 -9.32 -15.07 -17.64
C LYS A 334 -8.01 -15.38 -18.36
N ALA A 335 -8.00 -16.36 -19.25
CA ALA A 335 -6.80 -16.87 -19.90
C ALA A 335 -6.08 -15.82 -20.77
N ASP A 336 -6.83 -14.90 -21.36
CA ASP A 336 -6.37 -13.80 -22.21
C ASP A 336 -5.94 -12.54 -21.42
N LEU A 337 -6.09 -12.55 -20.10
CA LEU A 337 -5.72 -11.44 -19.22
C LEU A 337 -4.51 -11.79 -18.33
N ASN A 338 -3.83 -10.74 -17.87
CA ASN A 338 -2.69 -10.82 -16.97
C ASN A 338 -2.99 -10.09 -15.64
N SER A 339 -2.06 -10.17 -14.68
CA SER A 339 -2.23 -9.59 -13.34
C SER A 339 -2.39 -8.07 -13.35
N TRP A 340 -1.86 -7.38 -14.37
CA TRP A 340 -2.03 -5.93 -14.53
C TRP A 340 -3.47 -5.56 -14.85
N HIS A 341 -4.18 -6.39 -15.63
CA HIS A 341 -5.61 -6.20 -15.87
C HIS A 341 -6.42 -6.33 -14.58
N ALA A 342 -6.08 -7.32 -13.74
CA ALA A 342 -6.72 -7.48 -12.43
C ALA A 342 -6.46 -6.27 -11.54
N LEU A 343 -5.19 -5.83 -11.43
CA LEU A 343 -4.84 -4.64 -10.65
C LEU A 343 -5.58 -3.40 -11.16
N CYS A 344 -5.49 -3.08 -12.44
CA CYS A 344 -6.10 -1.88 -13.02
C CYS A 344 -7.62 -1.87 -12.85
N LYS A 345 -8.26 -3.04 -12.88
CA LYS A 345 -9.71 -3.15 -12.71
C LYS A 345 -10.16 -2.96 -11.26
N LEU A 346 -9.42 -3.49 -10.31
CA LEU A 346 -9.72 -3.36 -8.89
C LEU A 346 -9.26 -2.02 -8.31
N PHE A 347 -8.36 -1.32 -9.01
CA PHE A 347 -7.79 -0.04 -8.58
C PHE A 347 -8.67 1.16 -8.98
N PRO A 348 -8.78 2.18 -8.11
CA PRO A 348 -8.38 2.17 -6.71
C PRO A 348 -9.37 1.36 -5.87
N ALA A 349 -8.97 0.93 -4.67
CA ALA A 349 -9.91 0.30 -3.74
C ALA A 349 -11.11 1.23 -3.48
N VAL A 350 -12.31 0.67 -3.40
CA VAL A 350 -13.54 1.45 -3.10
C VAL A 350 -13.46 2.18 -1.77
N THR A 351 -12.77 1.56 -0.81
CA THR A 351 -12.48 2.10 0.54
C THR A 351 -11.54 3.31 0.53
N ALA A 352 -10.93 3.61 -0.62
CA ALA A 352 -10.02 4.74 -0.82
C ALA A 352 -10.49 5.72 -1.91
N SER A 353 -11.64 5.47 -2.55
CA SER A 353 -12.19 6.30 -3.66
C SER A 353 -13.63 6.71 -3.44
N GLY A 354 -14.58 5.82 -3.69
CA GLY A 354 -16.02 6.07 -3.51
C GLY A 354 -16.88 5.33 -4.53
N ILE A 355 -18.16 5.71 -4.61
CA ILE A 355 -19.18 5.01 -5.41
C ILE A 355 -20.09 6.02 -6.11
N PRO A 356 -20.28 5.93 -7.43
CA PRO A 356 -19.46 5.15 -8.37
C PRO A 356 -18.02 5.67 -8.40
N LYS A 357 -17.04 4.81 -8.72
CA LYS A 357 -15.61 5.17 -8.63
C LYS A 357 -15.22 6.35 -9.52
N LYS A 358 -15.70 6.40 -10.76
CA LYS A 358 -15.34 7.47 -11.72
C LYS A 358 -15.70 8.84 -11.17
N GLU A 359 -16.95 9.05 -10.80
CA GLU A 359 -17.48 10.31 -10.28
C GLU A 359 -16.80 10.69 -8.96
N ALA A 360 -16.52 9.70 -8.11
CA ALA A 360 -15.79 9.93 -6.86
C ALA A 360 -14.33 10.37 -7.11
N ILE A 361 -13.62 9.77 -8.08
CA ILE A 361 -12.26 10.16 -8.47
C ILE A 361 -12.23 11.59 -9.02
N GLU A 362 -13.23 11.95 -9.85
CA GLU A 362 -13.39 13.33 -10.33
C GLU A 362 -13.62 14.30 -9.18
N ALA A 363 -14.50 13.95 -8.24
CA ALA A 363 -14.79 14.77 -7.06
C ALA A 363 -13.54 14.96 -6.18
N ILE A 364 -12.78 13.88 -5.93
CA ILE A 364 -11.51 13.94 -5.19
C ILE A 364 -10.55 14.96 -5.82
N GLY A 365 -10.37 14.89 -7.14
CA GLY A 365 -9.47 15.81 -7.86
C GLY A 365 -9.94 17.29 -7.87
N ARG A 366 -11.21 17.54 -7.60
CA ARG A 366 -11.81 18.87 -7.57
C ARG A 366 -11.90 19.44 -6.16
N ILE A 367 -12.20 18.62 -5.18
CA ILE A 367 -12.46 19.02 -3.80
C ILE A 367 -11.17 19.08 -2.97
N GLU A 368 -10.26 18.09 -3.13
CA GLU A 368 -8.99 18.10 -2.41
C GLU A 368 -8.03 19.15 -3.00
N LYS A 369 -7.42 19.97 -2.14
CA LYS A 369 -6.51 21.05 -2.58
C LYS A 369 -5.15 20.57 -3.12
N GLU A 370 -4.76 19.33 -2.83
CA GLU A 370 -3.46 18.78 -3.24
C GLU A 370 -3.61 17.38 -3.83
N PRO A 371 -2.84 17.03 -4.88
CA PRO A 371 -2.80 15.68 -5.42
C PRO A 371 -2.47 14.66 -4.35
N ARG A 372 -3.02 13.47 -4.48
CA ARG A 372 -2.79 12.37 -3.51
C ARG A 372 -1.41 11.76 -3.63
N GLY A 373 -0.79 11.81 -4.81
CA GLY A 373 0.45 11.09 -5.08
C GLY A 373 0.26 9.59 -4.82
N LEU A 374 1.08 9.04 -3.92
CA LEU A 374 1.02 7.63 -3.56
C LEU A 374 -0.12 7.30 -2.55
N TYR A 375 -0.67 8.26 -1.81
CA TYR A 375 -1.79 7.98 -0.90
C TYR A 375 -3.01 7.46 -1.65
N SER A 376 -3.65 6.41 -1.16
CA SER A 376 -4.72 5.64 -1.85
C SER A 376 -4.25 4.93 -3.12
N GLY A 377 -2.96 4.93 -3.38
CA GLY A 377 -2.28 4.12 -4.38
C GLY A 377 -1.92 2.74 -3.84
N SER A 378 -0.83 2.16 -4.35
CA SER A 378 -0.36 0.85 -3.89
C SER A 378 1.15 0.79 -3.77
N VAL A 379 1.66 0.06 -2.76
CA VAL A 379 3.01 -0.51 -2.75
C VAL A 379 2.88 -1.99 -3.05
N MET A 380 3.72 -2.51 -3.93
CA MET A 380 3.51 -3.86 -4.44
C MET A 380 4.79 -4.61 -4.76
N THR A 381 4.63 -5.93 -4.86
CA THR A 381 5.60 -6.84 -5.47
C THR A 381 4.98 -7.51 -6.70
N TYR A 382 5.81 -7.79 -7.70
CA TYR A 382 5.44 -8.58 -8.86
C TYR A 382 6.56 -9.53 -9.24
N ASP A 383 6.26 -10.80 -9.41
CA ASP A 383 7.22 -11.84 -9.74
C ASP A 383 7.20 -12.18 -11.24
N SER A 384 8.32 -12.71 -11.73
CA SER A 384 8.48 -13.11 -13.15
C SER A 384 7.50 -14.21 -13.61
N ASP A 385 6.82 -14.89 -12.69
CA ASP A 385 5.76 -15.86 -12.98
C ASP A 385 4.37 -15.24 -13.11
N GLY A 386 4.27 -13.92 -12.95
CA GLY A 386 3.03 -13.16 -13.03
C GLY A 386 2.30 -13.01 -11.70
N SER A 387 2.85 -13.51 -10.60
CA SER A 387 2.28 -13.27 -9.26
C SER A 387 2.38 -11.79 -8.88
N LEU A 388 1.34 -11.24 -8.26
CA LEU A 388 1.24 -9.85 -7.86
C LEU A 388 0.65 -9.75 -6.45
N ASP A 389 1.23 -8.90 -5.61
CA ASP A 389 0.69 -8.55 -4.29
C ASP A 389 0.73 -7.04 -4.13
N ALA A 390 -0.43 -6.39 -4.02
CA ALA A 390 -0.59 -4.94 -4.03
C ALA A 390 -1.28 -4.45 -2.75
N ALA A 391 -0.50 -3.90 -1.83
CA ALA A 391 -0.98 -3.28 -0.59
C ALA A 391 -1.60 -1.91 -0.86
N LEU A 392 -2.78 -1.63 -0.32
CA LEU A 392 -3.36 -0.30 -0.38
C LEU A 392 -2.56 0.69 0.49
N VAL A 393 -2.22 1.85 -0.05
CA VAL A 393 -1.45 2.87 0.69
C VAL A 393 -2.39 3.70 1.56
N LEU A 394 -2.60 3.19 2.77
CA LEU A 394 -3.26 3.84 3.90
C LEU A 394 -2.39 3.68 5.15
N ARG A 395 -2.63 4.51 6.17
CA ARG A 395 -1.83 4.51 7.42
C ARG A 395 -0.33 4.56 7.14
N SER A 396 0.04 5.52 6.30
CA SER A 396 1.40 5.65 5.79
C SER A 396 1.98 7.02 6.09
N ILE A 397 3.29 7.01 6.22
CA ILE A 397 4.14 8.16 6.47
C ILE A 397 5.01 8.35 5.23
N PHE A 398 5.12 9.56 4.75
CA PHE A 398 5.85 9.92 3.54
C PHE A 398 6.92 10.92 3.89
N GLN A 399 8.08 10.80 3.23
CA GLN A 399 9.17 11.74 3.34
C GLN A 399 9.91 11.89 2.02
N THR A 400 10.27 13.12 1.69
CA THR A 400 11.20 13.47 0.62
C THR A 400 12.38 14.25 1.21
N ASP A 401 13.28 14.72 0.37
CA ASP A 401 14.37 15.60 0.83
C ASP A 401 13.83 16.97 1.33
N GLU A 402 12.62 17.36 0.92
CA GLU A 402 12.02 18.67 1.18
C GLU A 402 11.01 18.67 2.33
N GLU A 403 10.20 17.61 2.46
CA GLU A 403 9.09 17.55 3.42
C GLU A 403 8.83 16.14 3.94
N SER A 404 8.21 16.07 5.11
CA SER A 404 7.62 14.86 5.68
C SER A 404 6.14 15.10 5.94
N TRP A 405 5.27 14.10 5.67
CA TRP A 405 3.83 14.25 5.89
C TRP A 405 3.15 12.90 6.16
N VAL A 406 1.95 12.98 6.71
CA VAL A 406 0.97 11.90 6.70
C VAL A 406 -0.28 12.36 5.95
N ARG A 407 -1.09 11.41 5.48
CA ARG A 407 -2.39 11.70 4.87
C ARG A 407 -3.45 10.79 5.44
N VAL A 408 -4.64 11.33 5.70
CA VAL A 408 -5.73 10.61 6.33
C VAL A 408 -7.07 11.08 5.78
N GLY A 409 -8.04 10.17 5.66
CA GLY A 409 -9.36 10.49 5.16
C GLY A 409 -10.46 9.59 5.73
N ALA A 410 -11.70 10.00 5.49
CA ALA A 410 -12.89 9.25 5.85
C ALA A 410 -13.87 9.14 4.67
N GLY A 411 -14.78 8.19 4.76
CA GLY A 411 -15.84 7.96 3.78
C GLY A 411 -17.04 8.85 4.03
N ILE A 412 -17.35 9.71 3.06
CA ILE A 412 -18.46 10.65 3.12
C ILE A 412 -19.66 10.06 2.39
N VAL A 413 -20.80 10.09 3.06
CA VAL A 413 -22.12 9.69 2.55
C VAL A 413 -23.15 10.80 2.87
N ASP A 414 -24.37 10.68 2.41
CA ASP A 414 -25.43 11.70 2.57
C ASP A 414 -25.74 12.07 4.02
N MET A 415 -25.53 11.13 4.97
CA MET A 415 -25.75 11.35 6.41
C MET A 415 -24.47 11.75 7.17
N SER A 416 -23.35 11.91 6.49
CA SER A 416 -22.09 12.32 7.12
C SER A 416 -22.16 13.73 7.70
N GLY A 417 -21.61 13.91 8.90
CA GLY A 417 -21.48 15.19 9.58
C GLY A 417 -20.01 15.61 9.68
N PRO A 418 -19.66 16.88 9.32
CA PRO A 418 -18.27 17.34 9.30
C PRO A 418 -17.47 17.06 10.57
N GLU A 419 -18.07 17.28 11.74
CA GLU A 419 -17.44 17.01 13.04
C GLU A 419 -17.15 15.54 13.25
N ARG A 420 -18.10 14.65 12.91
CA ARG A 420 -17.94 13.21 13.11
C ARG A 420 -16.86 12.64 12.17
N GLU A 421 -16.85 13.08 10.91
CA GLU A 421 -15.86 12.61 9.94
C GLU A 421 -14.46 13.15 10.28
N PHE A 422 -14.34 14.34 10.85
CA PHE A 422 -13.07 14.84 11.37
C PHE A 422 -12.56 13.96 12.51
N ILE A 423 -13.42 13.62 13.50
CA ILE A 423 -13.10 12.71 14.60
C ILE A 423 -12.64 11.36 14.05
N GLU A 424 -13.29 10.82 13.02
CA GLU A 424 -12.88 9.57 12.39
C GLU A 424 -11.45 9.66 11.81
N THR A 425 -11.10 10.80 11.18
CA THR A 425 -9.70 11.00 10.74
C THR A 425 -8.72 11.09 11.89
N GLN A 426 -9.11 11.68 13.03
CA GLN A 426 -8.29 11.72 14.24
C GLN A 426 -8.04 10.31 14.79
N GLU A 427 -9.08 9.48 14.86
CA GLU A 427 -8.99 8.08 15.29
C GLU A 427 -8.02 7.29 14.38
N LYS A 428 -8.14 7.44 13.04
CA LYS A 428 -7.30 6.78 12.05
C LYS A 428 -5.84 7.23 12.10
N VAL A 429 -5.58 8.54 12.14
CA VAL A 429 -4.19 9.05 12.16
C VAL A 429 -3.48 8.76 13.47
N SER A 430 -4.22 8.62 14.57
CA SER A 430 -3.65 8.27 15.89
C SER A 430 -2.90 6.95 15.90
N SER A 431 -3.25 6.03 14.99
CA SER A 431 -2.56 4.73 14.85
C SER A 431 -1.10 4.86 14.42
N ILE A 432 -0.75 5.95 13.72
CA ILE A 432 0.60 6.22 13.22
C ILE A 432 1.23 7.44 13.89
N ALA A 433 0.47 8.49 14.22
CA ALA A 433 1.00 9.74 14.76
C ALA A 433 1.80 9.58 16.07
N LYS A 434 1.44 8.60 16.88
CA LYS A 434 2.11 8.27 18.15
C LYS A 434 3.43 7.50 17.97
N GLN A 435 3.76 7.10 16.76
CA GLN A 435 4.91 6.24 16.45
C GLN A 435 6.00 7.00 15.66
N LEU A 436 5.78 8.28 15.39
CA LEU A 436 6.68 9.11 14.59
C LEU A 436 7.91 9.53 15.43
N ILE A 437 9.08 9.21 14.94
CA ILE A 437 10.37 9.52 15.58
C ILE A 437 11.08 10.59 14.76
N ALA A 438 11.47 11.68 15.42
CA ALA A 438 12.24 12.73 14.77
C ALA A 438 13.66 12.22 14.41
N GLU A 439 14.18 12.69 13.27
CA GLU A 439 15.60 12.56 12.94
C GLU A 439 16.38 13.55 13.82
N LYS A 440 17.45 13.09 14.50
CA LYS A 440 18.30 13.93 15.36
C LYS A 440 19.30 14.72 14.56
#